data_c27e311c7b53172a9540768ada3ec0f5
#
_entry.id   c27e311c7b53172a9540768ada3ec0f5
#
_cell.length_a   1.000
_cell.length_b   1.000
_cell.length_c   1.000
_cell.angle_alpha   90.00
_cell.angle_beta   90.00
_cell.angle_gamma   90.00
#
_symmetry.space_group_name_H-M   'P 1'
#
loop_
_entity.id
_entity.type
_entity.pdbx_description
1 polymer ?
#
loop_
_entity_poly.entity_id
_entity_poly.type
_entity_poly.pdbx_seq_one_letter_code
_entity_poly.pdbx_strand_id
1 'polypeptide(L)'
;MRRALSFAVLLLLVATSISAAMANERLVVSLSTQRVLINSVFSGAELVLFGAIERDGTAPERRFGYDIAAIISGPRQSLLTLRKEQVAGIWVNVESRTFVNVPSYLATFSNRPFDQITNPEALRRLQIGFDNTILRQRIGPDVADVVRDDAFRQAFLRLKVERRLYLESAREVTFLAPTLFRASVLLPAEAPVGSYSVDVMLFADGALITRTTSAFEILKVGFERFVVTAAREYGLLYGIFTAMMALSTGWFASIIFRRD
;
A
#
# COMPACT_ATOMS: atom_id res chain seq x y z
N MET A 1 36.95 -11.96 -52.97
CA MET A 1 35.59 -12.29 -52.56
C MET A 1 35.54 -13.33 -51.42
N ARG A 2 36.26 -14.46 -51.48
CA ARG A 2 36.22 -15.51 -50.42
C ARG A 2 36.68 -15.04 -49.02
N ARG A 3 37.70 -14.17 -48.91
CA ARG A 3 38.19 -13.63 -47.60
C ARG A 3 37.22 -12.65 -46.96
N ALA A 4 36.47 -11.86 -47.74
CA ALA A 4 35.45 -10.95 -47.22
C ALA A 4 34.24 -11.71 -46.70
N LEU A 5 33.85 -12.82 -47.30
CA LEU A 5 32.76 -13.69 -46.88
C LEU A 5 33.08 -14.37 -45.54
N SER A 6 34.33 -14.83 -45.36
CA SER A 6 34.79 -15.46 -44.11
C SER A 6 34.81 -14.48 -42.93
N PHE A 7 35.18 -13.22 -43.20
CA PHE A 7 35.14 -12.17 -42.15
C PHE A 7 33.72 -11.78 -41.74
N ALA A 8 32.79 -11.73 -42.73
CA ALA A 8 31.39 -11.44 -42.45
C ALA A 8 30.71 -12.56 -41.64
N VAL A 9 31.04 -13.82 -41.93
CA VAL A 9 30.52 -14.98 -41.19
C VAL A 9 31.09 -15.03 -39.77
N LEU A 10 32.37 -14.70 -39.59
CA LEU A 10 32.98 -14.61 -38.24
C LEU A 10 32.39 -13.48 -37.41
N LEU A 11 32.12 -12.31 -38.01
CA LEU A 11 31.47 -11.18 -37.33
C LEU A 11 30.01 -11.49 -36.95
N LEU A 12 29.30 -12.24 -37.82
CA LEU A 12 27.93 -12.68 -37.54
C LEU A 12 27.88 -13.71 -36.39
N LEU A 13 28.87 -14.63 -36.34
CA LEU A 13 29.00 -15.62 -35.27
C LEU A 13 29.36 -14.98 -33.90
N VAL A 14 30.14 -13.91 -33.88
CA VAL A 14 30.46 -13.16 -32.68
C VAL A 14 29.26 -12.32 -32.18
N ALA A 15 28.46 -11.79 -33.11
CA ALA A 15 27.26 -11.03 -32.77
C ALA A 15 26.14 -11.89 -32.14
N THR A 16 26.09 -13.19 -32.46
CA THR A 16 25.09 -14.10 -31.87
C THR A 16 25.46 -14.63 -30.49
N SER A 17 26.71 -14.42 -30.04
CA SER A 17 27.18 -14.93 -28.74
C SER A 17 26.90 -13.99 -27.55
N ILE A 18 26.35 -12.80 -27.77
CA ILE A 18 25.97 -11.86 -26.69
C ILE A 18 24.46 -11.96 -26.43
N SER A 19 23.93 -13.16 -26.35
CA SER A 19 22.77 -13.40 -25.51
C SER A 19 23.30 -13.48 -24.09
N ALA A 20 23.43 -12.32 -23.45
CA ALA A 20 23.59 -12.28 -22.00
C ALA A 20 22.46 -13.12 -21.41
N ALA A 21 22.81 -14.29 -20.88
CA ALA A 21 21.89 -15.06 -20.04
C ALA A 21 21.49 -14.13 -18.91
N MET A 22 20.35 -13.46 -19.04
CA MET A 22 19.73 -12.70 -17.97
C MET A 22 19.45 -13.74 -16.88
N ALA A 23 20.30 -13.78 -15.86
CA ALA A 23 20.07 -14.57 -14.68
C ALA A 23 18.68 -14.20 -14.16
N ASN A 24 17.72 -15.09 -14.32
CA ASN A 24 16.32 -14.80 -14.07
C ASN A 24 16.05 -15.07 -12.58
N GLU A 25 16.29 -14.05 -11.76
CA GLU A 25 15.87 -14.05 -10.37
C GLU A 25 14.41 -13.59 -10.31
N ARG A 26 13.51 -14.47 -9.88
CA ARG A 26 12.08 -14.20 -9.79
C ARG A 26 11.66 -14.00 -8.36
N LEU A 27 10.88 -12.98 -8.11
CA LEU A 27 10.30 -12.69 -6.81
C LEU A 27 8.84 -13.16 -6.79
N VAL A 28 8.55 -14.13 -5.93
CA VAL A 28 7.18 -14.60 -5.65
C VAL A 28 6.73 -14.00 -4.34
N VAL A 29 5.56 -13.37 -4.33
CA VAL A 29 5.01 -12.67 -3.18
C VAL A 29 3.61 -13.17 -2.88
N SER A 30 3.31 -13.40 -1.61
CA SER A 30 2.00 -13.81 -1.12
C SER A 30 1.62 -13.02 0.15
N LEU A 31 0.34 -12.71 0.28
CA LEU A 31 -0.23 -12.06 1.44
C LEU A 31 -1.02 -13.09 2.27
N SER A 32 -1.00 -12.96 3.60
CA SER A 32 -1.76 -13.83 4.50
C SER A 32 -3.27 -13.76 4.25
N THR A 33 -3.76 -12.66 3.74
CA THR A 33 -5.15 -12.49 3.29
C THR A 33 -5.23 -11.48 2.14
N GLN A 34 -6.15 -11.71 1.23
CA GLN A 34 -6.45 -10.78 0.14
C GLN A 34 -7.65 -9.86 0.45
N ARG A 35 -8.37 -10.12 1.56
CA ARG A 35 -9.51 -9.31 1.99
C ARG A 35 -9.49 -9.11 3.48
N VAL A 36 -9.47 -7.85 3.90
CA VAL A 36 -9.59 -7.44 5.29
C VAL A 36 -10.99 -6.87 5.50
N LEU A 37 -11.74 -7.46 6.44
CA LEU A 37 -13.11 -7.06 6.72
C LEU A 37 -13.13 -6.14 7.94
N ILE A 38 -13.60 -4.91 7.75
CA ILE A 38 -13.77 -3.92 8.82
C ILE A 38 -15.23 -3.93 9.26
N ASN A 39 -15.45 -4.16 10.54
CA ASN A 39 -16.75 -4.01 11.19
C ASN A 39 -16.69 -2.89 12.25
N SER A 40 -17.78 -2.65 12.97
CA SER A 40 -17.88 -1.60 13.99
C SER A 40 -16.97 -1.78 15.22
N VAL A 41 -16.43 -2.98 15.43
CA VAL A 41 -15.51 -3.31 16.54
C VAL A 41 -14.07 -3.54 16.05
N PHE A 42 -13.77 -3.16 14.80
CA PHE A 42 -12.45 -3.33 14.23
C PHE A 42 -11.44 -2.41 14.91
N SER A 43 -10.42 -2.99 15.54
CA SER A 43 -9.35 -2.29 16.24
C SER A 43 -8.03 -2.23 15.47
N GLY A 44 -8.00 -2.76 14.24
CA GLY A 44 -6.84 -2.93 13.41
C GLY A 44 -6.63 -4.40 13.02
N ALA A 45 -5.77 -4.64 12.03
CA ALA A 45 -5.39 -5.97 11.60
C ALA A 45 -3.90 -6.03 11.29
N GLU A 46 -3.29 -7.17 11.55
CA GLU A 46 -1.95 -7.47 11.07
C GLU A 46 -2.03 -8.26 9.77
N LEU A 47 -1.41 -7.75 8.74
CA LEU A 47 -1.25 -8.41 7.45
C LEU A 47 0.19 -8.89 7.33
N VAL A 48 0.38 -10.18 7.05
CA VAL A 48 1.72 -10.71 6.85
C VAL A 48 1.99 -10.90 5.36
N LEU A 49 3.08 -10.30 4.92
CA LEU A 49 3.66 -10.44 3.60
C LEU A 49 4.73 -11.54 3.64
N PHE A 50 4.62 -12.53 2.79
CA PHE A 50 5.63 -13.55 2.57
C PHE A 50 6.21 -13.40 1.17
N GLY A 51 7.50 -13.60 1.02
CA GLY A 51 8.12 -13.62 -0.29
C GLY A 51 9.23 -14.64 -0.40
N ALA A 52 9.33 -15.26 -1.57
CA ALA A 52 10.37 -16.20 -1.92
C ALA A 52 11.12 -15.72 -3.17
N ILE A 53 12.43 -15.82 -3.14
CA ILE A 53 13.32 -15.50 -4.26
C ILE A 53 13.65 -16.82 -4.95
N GLU A 54 13.10 -17.02 -6.13
CA GLU A 54 13.42 -18.15 -7.00
C GLU A 54 14.67 -17.82 -7.80
N ARG A 55 15.66 -18.67 -7.76
CA ARG A 55 16.92 -18.52 -8.47
C ARG A 55 17.04 -19.63 -9.52
N ASP A 56 17.26 -19.24 -10.74
CA ASP A 56 17.71 -20.21 -11.75
C ASP A 56 19.13 -20.64 -11.41
N GLY A 57 19.48 -21.90 -11.71
CA GLY A 57 20.80 -22.46 -11.41
C GLY A 57 21.98 -21.73 -12.09
N THR A 58 21.69 -20.78 -12.99
CA THR A 58 22.66 -19.88 -13.64
C THR A 58 22.84 -18.55 -12.93
N ALA A 59 22.01 -18.26 -11.89
CA ALA A 59 22.10 -17.00 -11.16
C ALA A 59 23.42 -16.92 -10.36
N PRO A 60 24.15 -15.78 -10.40
CA PRO A 60 25.41 -15.63 -9.68
C PRO A 60 25.19 -15.70 -8.18
N GLU A 61 26.16 -16.23 -7.45
CA GLU A 61 26.16 -16.13 -6.00
C GLU A 61 26.34 -14.66 -5.58
N ARG A 62 25.39 -14.15 -4.79
CA ARG A 62 25.42 -12.77 -4.30
C ARG A 62 26.30 -12.67 -3.07
N ARG A 63 27.34 -11.83 -3.13
CA ARG A 63 28.30 -11.62 -2.04
C ARG A 63 27.66 -11.08 -0.76
N PHE A 64 26.67 -10.21 -0.89
CA PHE A 64 26.03 -9.50 0.22
C PHE A 64 24.58 -9.93 0.47
N GLY A 65 24.12 -10.99 -0.24
CA GLY A 65 22.74 -11.45 -0.16
C GLY A 65 21.76 -10.53 -0.92
N TYR A 66 20.52 -10.53 -0.48
CA TYR A 66 19.44 -9.76 -1.08
C TYR A 66 18.92 -8.69 -0.13
N ASP A 67 18.45 -7.60 -0.69
CA ASP A 67 17.70 -6.58 0.01
C ASP A 67 16.29 -6.49 -0.52
N ILE A 68 15.36 -6.20 0.38
CA ILE A 68 13.95 -6.05 0.07
C ILE A 68 13.48 -4.68 0.52
N ALA A 69 12.79 -3.98 -0.38
CA ALA A 69 11.95 -2.84 -0.04
C ALA A 69 10.50 -3.14 -0.45
N ALA A 70 9.57 -2.94 0.45
CA ALA A 70 8.14 -3.13 0.21
C ALA A 70 7.41 -1.81 0.43
N ILE A 71 6.53 -1.43 -0.51
CA ILE A 71 5.68 -0.25 -0.42
C ILE A 71 4.23 -0.71 -0.51
N ILE A 72 3.43 -0.35 0.49
CA ILE A 72 2.01 -0.60 0.53
C ILE A 72 1.29 0.72 0.38
N SER A 73 0.47 0.84 -0.65
CA SER A 73 -0.29 2.05 -0.95
C SER A 73 -1.78 1.78 -0.94
N GLY A 74 -2.50 2.54 -0.12
CA GLY A 74 -3.97 2.52 -0.10
C GLY A 74 -4.60 3.31 -1.25
N PRO A 75 -5.95 3.33 -1.32
CA PRO A 75 -6.67 4.06 -2.35
C PRO A 75 -6.26 5.53 -2.38
N ARG A 76 -6.18 6.08 -3.57
CA ARG A 76 -5.76 7.48 -3.76
C ARG A 76 -6.93 8.43 -3.55
N GLN A 77 -6.65 9.56 -2.89
CA GLN A 77 -7.65 10.57 -2.58
C GLN A 77 -7.06 11.99 -2.63
N SER A 78 -7.92 12.99 -2.74
CA SER A 78 -7.54 14.39 -2.60
C SER A 78 -7.88 14.87 -1.19
N LEU A 79 -6.94 15.55 -0.54
CA LEU A 79 -7.05 15.99 0.85
C LEU A 79 -6.75 17.47 0.97
N LEU A 80 -7.66 18.21 1.61
CA LEU A 80 -7.48 19.62 1.93
C LEU A 80 -6.71 19.73 3.26
N THR A 81 -5.64 20.49 3.25
CA THR A 81 -4.84 20.85 4.43
C THR A 81 -5.01 22.34 4.71
N LEU A 82 -5.36 22.68 5.94
CA LEU A 82 -5.60 24.03 6.41
C LEU A 82 -4.51 24.44 7.40
N ARG A 83 -3.96 25.65 7.22
CA ARG A 83 -3.10 26.30 8.22
C ARG A 83 -3.93 27.24 9.04
N LYS A 84 -3.93 27.02 10.35
CA LYS A 84 -4.61 27.90 11.30
C LYS A 84 -3.60 28.83 11.96
N GLU A 85 -4.00 30.08 12.13
CA GLU A 85 -3.26 31.07 12.92
C GLU A 85 -4.20 31.76 13.91
N GLN A 86 -3.63 32.24 15.00
CA GLN A 86 -4.40 32.97 15.98
C GLN A 86 -4.37 34.47 15.62
N VAL A 87 -5.54 35.00 15.26
CA VAL A 87 -5.73 36.41 14.94
C VAL A 87 -6.69 37.00 15.98
N ALA A 88 -6.24 38.00 16.72
CA ALA A 88 -7.01 38.65 17.80
C ALA A 88 -7.61 37.64 18.82
N GLY A 89 -6.88 36.58 19.16
CA GLY A 89 -7.33 35.55 20.10
C GLY A 89 -8.21 34.43 19.54
N ILE A 90 -8.57 34.50 18.25
CA ILE A 90 -9.43 33.52 17.57
C ILE A 90 -8.61 32.74 16.54
N TRP A 91 -8.81 31.41 16.49
CA TRP A 91 -8.19 30.55 15.47
C TRP A 91 -8.92 30.65 14.14
N VAL A 92 -8.23 31.20 13.12
CA VAL A 92 -8.77 31.33 11.77
C VAL A 92 -7.92 30.54 10.76
N ASN A 93 -8.56 30.05 9.70
CA ASN A 93 -7.86 29.41 8.59
C ASN A 93 -7.27 30.49 7.68
N VAL A 94 -5.95 30.66 7.66
CA VAL A 94 -5.26 31.70 6.88
C VAL A 94 -4.80 31.22 5.52
N GLU A 95 -4.52 29.92 5.39
CA GLU A 95 -4.06 29.32 4.14
C GLU A 95 -4.59 27.92 3.99
N SER A 96 -4.87 27.50 2.75
CA SER A 96 -5.28 26.15 2.42
C SER A 96 -4.55 25.62 1.21
N ARG A 97 -4.24 24.33 1.20
CA ARG A 97 -3.69 23.61 0.04
C ARG A 97 -4.32 22.25 -0.11
N THR A 98 -4.58 21.85 -1.35
CA THR A 98 -5.15 20.54 -1.65
C THR A 98 -4.07 19.61 -2.17
N PHE A 99 -3.79 18.54 -1.43
CA PHE A 99 -2.98 17.43 -1.91
C PHE A 99 -3.83 16.57 -2.84
N VAL A 100 -3.39 16.42 -4.09
CA VAL A 100 -4.15 15.76 -5.15
C VAL A 100 -3.61 14.37 -5.40
N ASN A 101 -4.51 13.39 -5.46
CA ASN A 101 -4.18 12.00 -5.82
C ASN A 101 -3.07 11.40 -4.96
N VAL A 102 -3.12 11.66 -3.64
CA VAL A 102 -2.18 11.09 -2.67
C VAL A 102 -2.71 9.78 -2.08
N PRO A 103 -1.86 8.81 -1.74
CA PRO A 103 -2.32 7.59 -1.11
C PRO A 103 -2.96 7.90 0.25
N SER A 104 -4.09 7.26 0.53
CA SER A 104 -4.78 7.41 1.81
C SER A 104 -4.00 6.75 2.96
N TYR A 105 -3.31 5.66 2.66
CA TYR A 105 -2.41 4.89 3.49
C TYR A 105 -1.10 4.67 2.72
N LEU A 106 0.03 4.76 3.40
CA LEU A 106 1.35 4.50 2.84
C LEU A 106 2.23 3.84 3.89
N ALA A 107 2.73 2.66 3.58
CA ALA A 107 3.71 2.00 4.43
C ALA A 107 4.91 1.56 3.60
N THR A 108 6.11 1.91 4.06
CA THR A 108 7.36 1.55 3.40
C THR A 108 8.23 0.77 4.38
N PHE A 109 8.58 -0.44 4.02
CA PHE A 109 9.36 -1.36 4.84
C PHE A 109 10.59 -1.87 4.10
N SER A 110 11.63 -2.22 4.87
CA SER A 110 12.83 -2.84 4.33
C SER A 110 13.49 -3.77 5.34
N ASN A 111 14.50 -4.54 4.89
CA ASN A 111 15.30 -5.37 5.77
C ASN A 111 16.47 -4.61 6.42
N ARG A 112 16.87 -3.49 5.85
CA ARG A 112 17.88 -2.57 6.41
C ARG A 112 17.62 -1.13 5.97
N PRO A 113 18.32 -0.11 6.52
CA PRO A 113 18.14 1.27 6.14
C PRO A 113 18.19 1.49 4.63
N PHE A 114 17.29 2.33 4.09
CA PHE A 114 17.10 2.51 2.65
C PHE A 114 18.34 3.01 1.93
N ASP A 115 19.14 3.86 2.57
CA ASP A 115 20.42 4.39 2.09
C ASP A 115 21.50 3.31 1.91
N GLN A 116 21.35 2.17 2.61
CA GLN A 116 22.23 1.01 2.49
C GLN A 116 21.77 0.01 1.42
N ILE A 117 20.53 0.10 0.96
CA ILE A 117 19.96 -0.80 -0.05
C ILE A 117 20.34 -0.35 -1.45
N THR A 118 20.23 0.96 -1.74
CA THR A 118 20.48 1.49 -3.06
C THR A 118 20.86 2.98 -3.00
N ASN A 119 21.25 3.55 -4.14
CA ASN A 119 21.66 4.94 -4.20
C ASN A 119 20.46 5.91 -4.10
N PRO A 120 20.69 7.19 -3.73
CA PRO A 120 19.63 8.18 -3.54
C PRO A 120 18.81 8.47 -4.80
N GLU A 121 19.39 8.29 -5.99
CA GLU A 121 18.69 8.49 -7.26
C GLU A 121 17.66 7.38 -7.50
N ALA A 122 18.03 6.12 -7.23
CA ALA A 122 17.11 4.98 -7.31
C ALA A 122 15.99 5.11 -6.26
N LEU A 123 16.30 5.54 -5.03
CA LEU A 123 15.28 5.79 -4.00
C LEU A 123 14.24 6.82 -4.47
N ARG A 124 14.68 7.92 -5.08
CA ARG A 124 13.78 8.93 -5.65
C ARG A 124 12.93 8.39 -6.81
N ARG A 125 13.58 7.71 -7.75
CA ARG A 125 12.89 7.14 -8.93
C ARG A 125 11.84 6.10 -8.53
N LEU A 126 12.13 5.28 -7.52
CA LEU A 126 11.25 4.22 -7.03
C LEU A 126 10.30 4.70 -5.93
N GLN A 127 10.41 5.96 -5.51
CA GLN A 127 9.61 6.58 -4.44
C GLN A 127 9.68 5.81 -3.11
N ILE A 128 10.86 5.29 -2.76
CA ILE A 128 11.08 4.56 -1.51
C ILE A 128 11.35 5.56 -0.38
N GLY A 129 10.53 5.50 0.65
CA GLY A 129 10.57 6.40 1.81
C GLY A 129 9.76 7.68 1.63
N PHE A 130 9.42 8.31 2.74
CA PHE A 130 8.57 9.51 2.76
C PHE A 130 9.21 10.69 2.03
N ASP A 131 10.52 10.85 2.15
CA ASP A 131 11.25 11.92 1.48
C ASP A 131 11.20 11.83 -0.04
N ASN A 132 11.05 10.63 -0.57
CA ASN A 132 11.04 10.35 -1.99
C ASN A 132 9.63 10.20 -2.58
N THR A 133 8.61 10.21 -1.71
CA THR A 133 7.21 10.09 -2.13
C THR A 133 6.74 11.39 -2.78
N ILE A 134 6.16 11.28 -3.97
CA ILE A 134 5.58 12.41 -4.71
C ILE A 134 4.25 12.81 -4.10
N LEU A 135 4.17 14.02 -3.57
CA LEU A 135 2.96 14.62 -2.99
C LEU A 135 2.58 15.87 -3.79
N ARG A 136 1.73 15.70 -4.80
CA ARG A 136 1.28 16.81 -5.64
C ARG A 136 0.31 17.70 -4.89
N GLN A 137 0.52 19.02 -4.98
CA GLN A 137 -0.39 20.02 -4.42
C GLN A 137 -1.02 20.83 -5.55
N ARG A 138 -2.28 21.21 -5.33
CA ARG A 138 -2.96 22.21 -6.16
C ARG A 138 -2.73 23.58 -5.55
N ILE A 139 -2.15 24.47 -6.34
CA ILE A 139 -1.89 25.87 -6.00
C ILE A 139 -2.59 26.71 -7.08
N GLY A 140 -3.80 27.20 -6.77
CA GLY A 140 -4.64 27.83 -7.78
C GLY A 140 -5.09 26.86 -8.88
N PRO A 141 -4.95 27.20 -10.17
CA PRO A 141 -5.28 26.31 -11.29
C PRO A 141 -4.23 25.19 -11.50
N ASP A 142 -3.01 25.37 -11.01
CA ASP A 142 -1.89 24.50 -11.30
C ASP A 142 -1.75 23.37 -10.29
N VAL A 143 -1.22 22.23 -10.75
CA VAL A 143 -0.85 21.09 -9.91
C VAL A 143 0.64 20.87 -10.05
N ALA A 144 1.38 21.06 -8.96
CA ALA A 144 2.82 20.88 -8.92
C ALA A 144 3.24 19.89 -7.84
N ASP A 145 4.36 19.22 -8.06
CA ASP A 145 5.03 18.48 -7.00
C ASP A 145 5.70 19.45 -6.03
N VAL A 146 5.67 19.13 -4.76
CA VAL A 146 6.09 20.03 -3.71
C VAL A 146 7.49 19.70 -3.23
N VAL A 147 8.29 20.75 -3.04
CA VAL A 147 9.65 20.66 -2.50
C VAL A 147 9.60 19.98 -1.12
N ARG A 148 10.66 19.24 -0.77
CA ARG A 148 10.75 18.51 0.51
C ARG A 148 10.54 19.38 1.74
N ASP A 149 11.04 20.61 1.72
CA ASP A 149 11.02 21.54 2.84
C ASP A 149 9.74 22.40 2.93
N ASP A 150 8.74 22.11 2.12
CA ASP A 150 7.45 22.80 2.17
C ASP A 150 6.71 22.50 3.48
N ALA A 151 6.31 23.57 4.18
CA ALA A 151 5.66 23.46 5.49
C ALA A 151 4.34 22.67 5.47
N PHE A 152 3.55 22.76 4.38
CA PHE A 152 2.33 21.96 4.22
C PHE A 152 2.64 20.49 3.99
N ARG A 153 3.70 20.18 3.23
CA ARG A 153 4.17 18.81 3.05
C ARG A 153 4.58 18.19 4.39
N GLN A 154 5.38 18.89 5.16
CA GLN A 154 5.85 18.42 6.47
C GLN A 154 4.67 18.21 7.43
N ALA A 155 3.74 19.17 7.50
CA ALA A 155 2.53 19.06 8.30
C ALA A 155 1.65 17.90 7.88
N PHE A 156 1.48 17.70 6.56
CA PHE A 156 0.72 16.58 6.01
C PHE A 156 1.31 15.23 6.42
N LEU A 157 2.64 15.05 6.22
CA LEU A 157 3.33 13.82 6.60
C LEU A 157 3.23 13.55 8.11
N ARG A 158 3.49 14.59 8.94
CA ARG A 158 3.36 14.48 10.40
C ARG A 158 1.98 14.01 10.82
N LEU A 159 0.90 14.65 10.32
CA LEU A 159 -0.48 14.28 10.65
C LEU A 159 -0.83 12.86 10.20
N LYS A 160 -0.30 12.41 9.08
CA LYS A 160 -0.50 11.04 8.58
C LYS A 160 0.23 10.01 9.44
N VAL A 161 1.44 10.32 9.89
CA VAL A 161 2.23 9.49 10.80
C VAL A 161 1.57 9.41 12.19
N GLU A 162 1.12 10.54 12.75
CA GLU A 162 0.39 10.59 14.02
C GLU A 162 -0.86 9.69 14.02
N ARG A 163 -1.57 9.63 12.89
CA ARG A 163 -2.73 8.74 12.68
C ARG A 163 -2.36 7.30 12.31
N ARG A 164 -1.09 6.96 12.27
CA ARG A 164 -0.58 5.65 11.82
C ARG A 164 -1.05 5.25 10.41
N LEU A 165 -1.40 6.24 9.57
CA LEU A 165 -1.77 6.01 8.18
C LEU A 165 -0.55 6.01 7.26
N TYR A 166 0.54 6.65 7.69
CA TYR A 166 1.84 6.62 7.01
C TYR A 166 2.87 6.01 7.97
N LEU A 167 3.51 4.94 7.51
CA LEU A 167 4.46 4.17 8.28
C LEU A 167 5.75 4.01 7.46
N GLU A 168 6.88 4.26 8.10
CA GLU A 168 8.18 4.00 7.52
C GLU A 168 9.04 3.26 8.55
N SER A 169 9.49 2.05 8.18
CA SER A 169 10.28 1.22 9.07
C SER A 169 11.37 0.49 8.29
N ALA A 170 12.60 0.79 8.64
CA ALA A 170 13.75 -0.01 8.25
C ALA A 170 13.86 -1.20 9.21
N ARG A 171 14.08 -2.42 8.70
CA ARG A 171 14.22 -3.68 9.46
C ARG A 171 12.92 -4.40 9.83
N GLU A 172 11.80 -4.02 9.21
CA GLU A 172 10.54 -4.75 9.38
C GLU A 172 10.48 -6.01 8.52
N VAL A 173 11.26 -6.05 7.44
CA VAL A 173 11.43 -7.25 6.61
C VAL A 173 12.49 -8.14 7.22
N THR A 174 12.10 -9.36 7.56
CA THR A 174 12.99 -10.36 8.17
C THR A 174 13.19 -11.54 7.22
N PHE A 175 14.43 -11.87 6.92
CA PHE A 175 14.77 -13.09 6.20
C PHE A 175 14.70 -14.31 7.14
N LEU A 176 13.85 -15.28 6.79
CA LEU A 176 13.71 -16.56 7.49
C LEU A 176 14.72 -17.58 6.95
N ALA A 177 15.09 -17.45 5.68
CA ALA A 177 16.13 -18.19 4.99
C ALA A 177 16.76 -17.27 3.95
N PRO A 178 17.90 -17.59 3.33
CA PRO A 178 18.58 -16.72 2.37
C PRO A 178 17.70 -16.24 1.20
N THR A 179 16.64 -17.00 0.88
CA THR A 179 15.70 -16.71 -0.21
C THR A 179 14.25 -16.56 0.24
N LEU A 180 13.97 -16.66 1.54
CA LEU A 180 12.62 -16.56 2.09
C LEU A 180 12.56 -15.44 3.11
N PHE A 181 11.61 -14.51 2.93
CA PHE A 181 11.42 -13.39 3.85
C PHE A 181 9.94 -13.22 4.23
N ARG A 182 9.73 -12.52 5.32
CA ARG A 182 8.42 -12.06 5.76
C ARG A 182 8.49 -10.61 6.23
N ALA A 183 7.36 -9.91 6.16
CA ALA A 183 7.16 -8.62 6.79
C ALA A 183 5.76 -8.56 7.40
N SER A 184 5.64 -7.96 8.57
CA SER A 184 4.35 -7.72 9.23
C SER A 184 3.92 -6.27 9.00
N VAL A 185 2.68 -6.09 8.57
CA VAL A 185 2.09 -4.78 8.28
C VAL A 185 0.91 -4.57 9.19
N LEU A 186 0.99 -3.56 10.03
CA LEU A 186 -0.11 -3.19 10.92
C LEU A 186 -1.05 -2.21 10.21
N LEU A 187 -2.27 -2.67 9.94
CA LEU A 187 -3.35 -1.83 9.43
C LEU A 187 -4.09 -1.20 10.60
N PRO A 188 -4.11 0.14 10.74
CA PRO A 188 -4.82 0.80 11.83
C PRO A 188 -6.34 0.70 11.67
N ALA A 189 -7.09 0.94 12.76
CA ALA A 189 -8.54 0.96 12.74
C ALA A 189 -9.12 2.00 11.76
N GLU A 190 -8.40 3.10 11.54
CA GLU A 190 -8.76 4.17 10.60
C GLU A 190 -8.35 3.91 9.15
N ALA A 191 -7.84 2.70 8.82
CA ALA A 191 -7.43 2.38 7.46
C ALA A 191 -8.60 2.56 6.48
N PRO A 192 -8.47 3.39 5.44
CA PRO A 192 -9.54 3.63 4.47
C PRO A 192 -9.93 2.36 3.71
N VAL A 193 -11.22 2.20 3.46
CA VAL A 193 -11.75 1.12 2.64
C VAL A 193 -11.34 1.30 1.17
N GLY A 194 -11.09 0.19 0.48
CA GLY A 194 -10.75 0.16 -0.94
C GLY A 194 -9.62 -0.79 -1.27
N SER A 195 -9.10 -0.69 -2.49
CA SER A 195 -8.01 -1.53 -3.00
C SER A 195 -6.66 -0.97 -2.61
N TYR A 196 -5.80 -1.85 -2.14
CA TYR A 196 -4.42 -1.59 -1.73
C TYR A 196 -3.47 -2.31 -2.67
N SER A 197 -2.41 -1.63 -3.10
CA SER A 197 -1.30 -2.23 -3.84
C SER A 197 -0.12 -2.49 -2.91
N VAL A 198 0.55 -3.62 -3.12
CA VAL A 198 1.76 -4.02 -2.41
C VAL A 198 2.85 -4.21 -3.44
N ASP A 199 3.77 -3.27 -3.52
CA ASP A 199 4.90 -3.30 -4.42
C ASP A 199 6.12 -3.79 -3.66
N VAL A 200 6.66 -4.94 -4.03
CA VAL A 200 7.85 -5.52 -3.43
C VAL A 200 8.99 -5.49 -4.44
N MET A 201 10.08 -4.91 -4.03
CA MET A 201 11.28 -4.70 -4.85
C MET A 201 12.44 -5.50 -4.27
N LEU A 202 13.08 -6.29 -5.13
CA LEU A 202 14.27 -7.06 -4.82
C LEU A 202 15.50 -6.33 -5.32
N PHE A 203 16.45 -6.11 -4.42
CA PHE A 203 17.75 -5.52 -4.74
C PHE A 203 18.86 -6.51 -4.47
N ALA A 204 19.93 -6.39 -5.24
CA ALA A 204 21.19 -7.04 -4.96
C ALA A 204 22.33 -6.11 -5.39
N ASP A 205 23.35 -6.00 -4.55
CA ASP A 205 24.54 -5.15 -4.79
C ASP A 205 24.17 -3.69 -5.14
N GLY A 206 23.10 -3.15 -4.55
CA GLY A 206 22.61 -1.79 -4.79
C GLY A 206 21.74 -1.60 -6.03
N ALA A 207 21.58 -2.63 -6.87
CA ALA A 207 20.78 -2.58 -8.10
C ALA A 207 19.40 -3.24 -7.92
N LEU A 208 18.36 -2.64 -8.50
CA LEU A 208 17.04 -3.26 -8.59
C LEU A 208 17.08 -4.46 -9.55
N ILE A 209 16.77 -5.64 -9.03
CA ILE A 209 16.73 -6.88 -9.82
C ILE A 209 15.33 -7.10 -10.40
N THR A 210 14.32 -7.08 -9.55
CA THR A 210 12.94 -7.29 -9.98
C THR A 210 11.96 -6.59 -9.06
N ARG A 211 10.75 -6.32 -9.57
CA ARG A 211 9.62 -5.77 -8.82
C ARG A 211 8.40 -6.64 -9.05
N THR A 212 7.71 -6.96 -7.99
CA THR A 212 6.43 -7.71 -8.03
C THR A 212 5.36 -6.91 -7.32
N THR A 213 4.20 -6.79 -7.94
CA THR A 213 3.04 -6.11 -7.36
C THR A 213 1.98 -7.13 -7.00
N SER A 214 1.49 -7.06 -5.78
CA SER A 214 0.32 -7.78 -5.29
C SER A 214 -0.75 -6.79 -4.83
N ALA A 215 -1.96 -7.28 -4.54
CA ALA A 215 -3.05 -6.42 -4.09
C ALA A 215 -3.90 -7.12 -3.04
N PHE A 216 -4.53 -6.32 -2.16
CA PHE A 216 -5.57 -6.76 -1.25
C PHE A 216 -6.65 -5.68 -1.14
N GLU A 217 -7.80 -6.06 -0.61
CA GLU A 217 -8.92 -5.16 -0.41
C GLU A 217 -9.30 -5.02 1.06
N ILE A 218 -9.60 -3.79 1.47
CA ILE A 218 -10.25 -3.50 2.74
C ILE A 218 -11.71 -3.20 2.45
N LEU A 219 -12.60 -4.03 3.01
CA LEU A 219 -14.04 -3.94 2.80
C LEU A 219 -14.75 -3.67 4.14
N LYS A 220 -15.68 -2.72 4.13
CA LYS A 220 -16.54 -2.49 5.28
C LYS A 220 -17.68 -3.52 5.28
N VAL A 221 -17.77 -4.30 6.33
CA VAL A 221 -18.90 -5.20 6.57
C VAL A 221 -19.83 -4.56 7.59
N GLY A 222 -21.01 -4.14 7.15
CA GLY A 222 -22.00 -3.50 7.99
C GLY A 222 -23.14 -4.44 8.39
N PHE A 223 -24.10 -3.89 9.12
CA PHE A 223 -25.36 -4.53 9.53
C PHE A 223 -26.12 -5.18 8.37
N GLU A 224 -26.01 -4.59 7.16
CA GLU A 224 -26.63 -5.14 5.93
C GLU A 224 -26.19 -6.57 5.64
N ARG A 225 -24.90 -6.89 5.82
CA ARG A 225 -24.41 -8.25 5.59
C ARG A 225 -24.95 -9.22 6.64
N PHE A 226 -25.05 -8.78 7.90
CA PHE A 226 -25.67 -9.55 8.96
C PHE A 226 -27.14 -9.85 8.62
N VAL A 227 -27.90 -8.85 8.19
CA VAL A 227 -29.31 -8.99 7.80
C VAL A 227 -29.46 -9.94 6.61
N VAL A 228 -28.64 -9.79 5.56
CA VAL A 228 -28.66 -10.66 4.39
C VAL A 228 -28.29 -12.10 4.76
N THR A 229 -27.28 -12.31 5.59
CA THR A 229 -26.87 -13.65 6.05
C THR A 229 -27.97 -14.27 6.91
N ALA A 230 -28.53 -13.53 7.88
CA ALA A 230 -29.62 -13.98 8.72
C ALA A 230 -30.86 -14.34 7.90
N ALA A 231 -31.21 -13.51 6.89
CA ALA A 231 -32.35 -13.79 6.01
C ALA A 231 -32.14 -15.02 5.11
N ARG A 232 -30.89 -15.31 4.69
CA ARG A 232 -30.57 -16.45 3.81
C ARG A 232 -30.37 -17.75 4.57
N GLU A 233 -29.62 -17.72 5.66
CA GLU A 233 -29.27 -18.95 6.42
C GLU A 233 -30.33 -19.34 7.45
N TYR A 234 -31.02 -18.33 8.02
CA TYR A 234 -32.02 -18.51 9.05
C TYR A 234 -33.36 -17.85 8.68
N GLY A 235 -33.79 -17.98 7.41
CA GLY A 235 -34.93 -17.27 6.84
C GLY A 235 -36.21 -17.38 7.64
N LEU A 236 -36.51 -18.58 8.20
CA LEU A 236 -37.70 -18.81 9.01
C LEU A 236 -37.64 -18.06 10.34
N LEU A 237 -36.50 -18.11 11.04
CA LEU A 237 -36.30 -17.39 12.30
C LEU A 237 -36.29 -15.87 12.08
N TYR A 238 -35.67 -15.42 11.00
CA TYR A 238 -35.66 -14.01 10.60
C TYR A 238 -37.08 -13.51 10.30
N GLY A 239 -37.87 -14.31 9.57
CA GLY A 239 -39.29 -14.00 9.27
C GLY A 239 -40.16 -13.91 10.52
N ILE A 240 -40.03 -14.85 11.48
CA ILE A 240 -40.73 -14.80 12.76
C ILE A 240 -40.33 -13.56 13.56
N PHE A 241 -39.03 -13.29 13.64
CA PHE A 241 -38.54 -12.13 14.39
C PHE A 241 -39.05 -10.80 13.82
N THR A 242 -39.00 -10.62 12.49
CA THR A 242 -39.53 -9.42 11.83
C THR A 242 -41.04 -9.27 12.00
N ALA A 243 -41.79 -10.35 11.94
CA ALA A 243 -43.23 -10.33 12.18
C ALA A 243 -43.56 -9.95 13.65
N MET A 244 -42.84 -10.49 14.64
CA MET A 244 -43.01 -10.12 16.05
C MET A 244 -42.65 -8.65 16.28
N MET A 245 -41.57 -8.15 15.65
CA MET A 245 -41.17 -6.74 15.74
C MET A 245 -42.24 -5.81 15.15
N ALA A 246 -42.84 -6.18 14.00
CA ALA A 246 -43.91 -5.40 13.39
C ALA A 246 -45.17 -5.34 14.28
N LEU A 247 -45.58 -6.50 14.84
CA LEU A 247 -46.74 -6.57 15.75
C LEU A 247 -46.52 -5.77 17.03
N SER A 248 -45.34 -5.89 17.66
CA SER A 248 -44.98 -5.10 18.86
C SER A 248 -44.96 -3.61 18.58
N THR A 249 -44.35 -3.19 17.46
CA THR A 249 -44.30 -1.76 17.08
C THR A 249 -45.71 -1.23 16.83
N GLY A 250 -46.57 -1.99 16.15
CA GLY A 250 -48.00 -1.64 15.94
C GLY A 250 -48.78 -1.54 17.25
N TRP A 251 -48.54 -2.48 18.17
CA TRP A 251 -49.14 -2.46 19.49
C TRP A 251 -48.68 -1.23 20.33
N PHE A 252 -47.39 -0.97 20.39
CA PHE A 252 -46.86 0.21 21.06
C PHE A 252 -47.40 1.52 20.42
N ALA A 253 -47.44 1.61 19.12
CA ALA A 253 -48.01 2.75 18.44
C ALA A 253 -49.49 2.96 18.80
N SER A 254 -50.29 1.86 18.87
CA SER A 254 -51.68 1.90 19.29
C SER A 254 -51.89 2.42 20.71
N ILE A 255 -50.95 2.12 21.64
CA ILE A 255 -51.02 2.62 23.01
C ILE A 255 -50.64 4.12 23.08
N ILE A 256 -49.55 4.52 22.40
CA ILE A 256 -49.04 5.88 22.45
C ILE A 256 -49.96 6.88 21.75
N PHE A 257 -50.56 6.46 20.60
CA PHE A 257 -51.43 7.34 19.82
C PHE A 257 -52.93 7.11 20.10
N ARG A 258 -53.28 6.32 21.10
CA ARG A 258 -54.66 6.19 21.54
C ARG A 258 -55.06 7.49 22.24
N ARG A 259 -55.66 8.43 21.48
CA ARG A 259 -56.35 9.59 22.04
C ARG A 259 -57.71 9.14 22.53
N ASP A 260 -57.98 9.39 23.80
CA ASP A 260 -59.34 9.32 24.36
C ASP A 260 -60.20 10.39 23.73
#